data_76a6ac84c5cd08438da8adb13aacfd3b
#
_entry.id   76a6ac84c5cd08438da8adb13aacfd3b
#
_cell.length_a   1.000
_cell.length_b   1.000
_cell.length_c   1.000
_cell.angle_alpha   90.00
_cell.angle_beta   90.00
_cell.angle_gamma   90.00
#
_symmetry.space_group_name_H-M   'P 1'
#
loop_
_entity.id
_entity.type
_entity.pdbx_description
1 polymer ?
#
loop_
_entity_poly.entity_id
_entity_poly.type
_entity_poly.pdbx_seq_one_letter_code
_entity_poly.pdbx_strand_id
1 'polypeptide(L)'
;PILYIHVLIHGLLVLLLLGIEYWPLAALVTLGHLIIDLMKLYLQKPATKTLWFIGDQILHFALLILLWYLWFSPELSFAGMLESELLLVYLIAVLFLTQPMAITLYVVMKPWSDLISGHSDESLENAGRSIGILERLLVFSFIVLQQWEAVGFLLAAKSVFRFGDLRETQSRKLTEYILIGTLLSFGIAILVGALVSNFYPLS
;
A
#
# COMPACT_ATOMS: atom_id res chain seq x y z
N PRO A 1 -1.65 1.84 -27.06
CA PRO A 1 -0.17 1.68 -27.08
C PRO A 1 0.40 1.59 -25.65
N ILE A 2 -0.01 2.44 -24.73
CA ILE A 2 0.55 2.52 -23.35
C ILE A 2 0.38 1.21 -22.58
N LEU A 3 -0.79 0.57 -22.67
CA LEU A 3 -1.07 -0.70 -22.00
C LEU A 3 -0.07 -1.80 -22.39
N TYR A 4 0.18 -1.97 -23.68
CA TYR A 4 1.10 -3.00 -24.16
C TYR A 4 2.54 -2.76 -23.70
N ILE A 5 2.98 -1.51 -23.68
CA ILE A 5 4.31 -1.13 -23.16
C ILE A 5 4.38 -1.45 -21.66
N HIS A 6 3.35 -1.09 -20.90
CA HIS A 6 3.27 -1.37 -19.47
C HIS A 6 3.41 -2.88 -19.19
N VAL A 7 2.63 -3.69 -19.85
CA VAL A 7 2.63 -5.15 -19.68
C VAL A 7 3.97 -5.77 -20.11
N LEU A 8 4.58 -5.31 -21.21
CA LEU A 8 5.89 -5.79 -21.66
C LEU A 8 7.02 -5.48 -20.66
N ILE A 9 6.96 -4.34 -19.97
CA ILE A 9 7.93 -4.00 -18.93
C ILE A 9 7.94 -5.07 -17.83
N HIS A 10 6.78 -5.59 -17.41
CA HIS A 10 6.71 -6.65 -16.39
C HIS A 10 7.39 -7.93 -16.84
N GLY A 11 7.17 -8.37 -18.08
CA GLY A 11 7.87 -9.52 -18.64
C GLY A 11 9.39 -9.31 -18.74
N LEU A 12 9.82 -8.11 -19.18
CA LEU A 12 11.24 -7.77 -19.23
C LEU A 12 11.87 -7.75 -17.83
N LEU A 13 11.17 -7.28 -16.80
CA LEU A 13 11.65 -7.31 -15.43
C LEU A 13 11.85 -8.75 -14.93
N VAL A 14 10.94 -9.68 -15.27
CA VAL A 14 11.13 -11.10 -14.95
C VAL A 14 12.39 -11.65 -15.60
N LEU A 15 12.63 -11.36 -16.88
CA LEU A 15 13.84 -11.80 -17.60
C LEU A 15 15.11 -11.17 -17.02
N LEU A 16 15.05 -9.90 -16.64
CA LEU A 16 16.19 -9.19 -16.07
C LEU A 16 16.58 -9.73 -14.68
N LEU A 17 15.59 -10.10 -13.87
CA LEU A 17 15.80 -10.55 -12.49
C LEU A 17 16.13 -12.04 -12.39
N LEU A 18 15.49 -12.87 -13.21
CA LEU A 18 15.62 -14.34 -13.15
C LEU A 18 16.55 -14.91 -14.21
N GLY A 19 16.74 -14.24 -15.33
CA GLY A 19 17.53 -14.71 -16.45
C GLY A 19 16.68 -15.10 -17.66
N ILE A 20 17.36 -15.23 -18.82
CA ILE A 20 16.70 -15.49 -20.11
C ILE A 20 16.06 -16.89 -20.18
N GLU A 21 16.55 -17.84 -19.41
CA GLU A 21 16.03 -19.22 -19.31
C GLU A 21 14.59 -19.24 -18.78
N TYR A 22 14.17 -18.20 -18.04
CA TYR A 22 12.81 -18.05 -17.51
C TYR A 22 11.84 -17.36 -18.48
N TRP A 23 12.18 -17.31 -19.80
CA TRP A 23 11.30 -16.68 -20.80
C TRP A 23 9.86 -17.22 -20.82
N PRO A 24 9.57 -18.53 -20.55
CA PRO A 24 8.18 -18.99 -20.53
C PRO A 24 7.42 -18.43 -19.32
N LEU A 25 8.09 -18.30 -18.16
CA LEU A 25 7.51 -17.65 -16.98
C LEU A 25 7.24 -16.17 -17.25
N ALA A 26 8.19 -15.47 -17.86
CA ALA A 26 8.01 -14.08 -18.26
C ALA A 26 6.83 -13.90 -19.23
N ALA A 27 6.66 -14.82 -20.19
CA ALA A 27 5.53 -14.83 -21.09
C ALA A 27 4.19 -15.05 -20.36
N LEU A 28 4.15 -15.98 -19.39
CA LEU A 28 2.96 -16.22 -18.57
C LEU A 28 2.61 -15.01 -17.68
N VAL A 29 3.60 -14.37 -17.05
CA VAL A 29 3.39 -13.14 -16.28
C VAL A 29 2.85 -12.04 -17.18
N THR A 30 3.48 -11.82 -18.34
CA THR A 30 3.06 -10.81 -19.33
C THR A 30 1.62 -11.02 -19.78
N LEU A 31 1.27 -12.26 -20.15
CA LEU A 31 -0.06 -12.60 -20.63
C LEU A 31 -1.12 -12.47 -19.52
N GLY A 32 -0.83 -12.99 -18.33
CA GLY A 32 -1.74 -12.90 -17.19
C GLY A 32 -1.97 -11.45 -16.76
N HIS A 33 -0.92 -10.64 -16.72
CA HIS A 33 -1.02 -9.20 -16.45
C HIS A 33 -1.89 -8.50 -17.50
N LEU A 34 -1.69 -8.79 -18.78
CA LEU A 34 -2.50 -8.24 -19.85
C LEU A 34 -3.98 -8.59 -19.69
N ILE A 35 -4.30 -9.82 -19.33
CA ILE A 35 -5.69 -10.27 -19.14
C ILE A 35 -6.35 -9.50 -17.99
N ILE A 36 -5.66 -9.34 -16.87
CA ILE A 36 -6.18 -8.61 -15.69
C ILE A 36 -6.42 -7.15 -16.04
N ASP A 37 -5.47 -6.50 -16.70
CA ASP A 37 -5.59 -5.11 -17.13
C ASP A 37 -6.73 -4.90 -18.13
N LEU A 38 -6.91 -5.82 -19.08
CA LEU A 38 -8.03 -5.78 -20.03
C LEU A 38 -9.36 -5.97 -19.31
N MET A 39 -9.47 -6.90 -18.36
CA MET A 39 -10.67 -7.06 -17.55
C MET A 39 -11.03 -5.77 -16.82
N LYS A 40 -10.06 -5.11 -16.18
CA LYS A 40 -10.25 -3.82 -15.53
C LYS A 40 -10.72 -2.76 -16.53
N LEU A 41 -10.06 -2.65 -17.67
CA LEU A 41 -10.35 -1.63 -18.69
C LEU A 41 -11.79 -1.75 -19.22
N TYR A 42 -12.29 -2.96 -19.45
CA TYR A 42 -13.61 -3.19 -20.06
C TYR A 42 -14.73 -3.28 -19.02
N LEU A 43 -14.46 -3.74 -17.80
CA LEU A 43 -15.50 -4.00 -16.80
C LEU A 43 -15.62 -2.88 -15.75
N GLN A 44 -14.60 -2.03 -15.60
CA GLN A 44 -14.61 -0.95 -14.63
C GLN A 44 -15.65 0.11 -15.00
N LYS A 45 -16.56 0.41 -14.05
CA LYS A 45 -17.50 1.52 -14.14
C LYS A 45 -17.05 2.66 -13.22
N PRO A 46 -17.45 3.93 -13.49
CA PRO A 46 -17.10 5.05 -12.62
C PRO A 46 -17.48 4.82 -11.14
N ALA A 47 -18.67 4.23 -10.89
CA ALA A 47 -19.14 3.94 -9.53
C ALA A 47 -18.36 2.82 -8.81
N THR A 48 -17.64 1.97 -9.52
CA THR A 48 -16.91 0.82 -8.96
C THR A 48 -15.39 0.96 -9.08
N LYS A 49 -14.90 2.17 -9.38
CA LYS A 49 -13.48 2.43 -9.66
C LYS A 49 -12.55 1.99 -8.53
N THR A 50 -12.92 2.29 -7.28
CA THR A 50 -12.12 1.91 -6.10
C THR A 50 -12.09 0.40 -5.89
N LEU A 51 -13.24 -0.29 -6.07
CA LEU A 51 -13.31 -1.74 -5.97
C LEU A 51 -12.45 -2.42 -7.04
N TRP A 52 -12.51 -1.92 -8.29
CA TRP A 52 -11.67 -2.42 -9.36
C TRP A 52 -10.19 -2.15 -9.14
N PHE A 53 -9.83 -1.02 -8.53
CA PHE A 53 -8.44 -0.75 -8.17
C PHE A 53 -7.91 -1.79 -7.17
N ILE A 54 -8.67 -2.07 -6.10
CA ILE A 54 -8.27 -3.05 -5.08
C ILE A 54 -8.27 -4.47 -5.67
N GLY A 55 -9.32 -4.85 -6.40
CA GLY A 55 -9.43 -6.17 -7.03
C GLY A 55 -8.32 -6.46 -8.04
N ASP A 56 -7.95 -5.46 -8.82
CA ASP A 56 -6.84 -5.48 -9.76
C ASP A 56 -5.49 -5.78 -9.05
N GLN A 57 -5.22 -5.10 -7.94
CA GLN A 57 -4.00 -5.37 -7.17
C GLN A 57 -4.00 -6.80 -6.61
N ILE A 58 -5.13 -7.26 -6.05
CA ILE A 58 -5.26 -8.63 -5.51
C ILE A 58 -5.05 -9.66 -6.62
N LEU A 59 -5.64 -9.47 -7.80
CA LEU A 59 -5.50 -10.39 -8.93
C LEU A 59 -4.06 -10.46 -9.44
N HIS A 60 -3.35 -9.33 -9.51
CA HIS A 60 -1.94 -9.30 -9.89
C HIS A 60 -1.06 -10.05 -8.87
N PHE A 61 -1.25 -9.81 -7.57
CA PHE A 61 -0.52 -10.56 -6.55
C PHE A 61 -0.85 -12.05 -6.58
N ALA A 62 -2.12 -12.41 -6.73
CA ALA A 62 -2.54 -13.81 -6.81
C ALA A 62 -1.92 -14.51 -8.03
N LEU A 63 -1.86 -13.85 -9.18
CA LEU A 63 -1.20 -14.35 -10.39
C LEU A 63 0.29 -14.63 -10.14
N LEU A 64 1.00 -13.67 -9.55
CA LEU A 64 2.44 -13.82 -9.28
C LEU A 64 2.71 -14.95 -8.28
N ILE A 65 1.94 -15.04 -7.19
CA ILE A 65 2.07 -16.11 -6.19
C ILE A 65 1.77 -17.48 -6.83
N LEU A 66 0.70 -17.57 -7.64
CA LEU A 66 0.32 -18.80 -8.33
C LEU A 66 1.42 -19.27 -9.29
N LEU A 67 1.93 -18.37 -10.14
CA LEU A 67 2.97 -18.71 -11.10
C LEU A 67 4.29 -19.05 -10.40
N TRP A 68 4.65 -18.36 -9.34
CA TRP A 68 5.80 -18.69 -8.50
C TRP A 68 5.67 -20.07 -7.87
N TYR A 69 4.51 -20.39 -7.28
CA TYR A 69 4.26 -21.69 -6.68
C TYR A 69 4.32 -22.84 -7.71
N LEU A 70 3.66 -22.66 -8.87
CA LEU A 70 3.61 -23.69 -9.92
C LEU A 70 4.98 -23.90 -10.59
N TRP A 71 5.79 -22.84 -10.71
CA TRP A 71 7.07 -22.92 -11.42
C TRP A 71 8.21 -23.45 -10.55
N PHE A 72 8.28 -22.94 -9.33
CA PHE A 72 9.41 -23.26 -8.44
C PHE A 72 9.09 -24.40 -7.49
N SER A 73 7.80 -24.80 -7.35
CA SER A 73 7.34 -25.85 -6.42
C SER A 73 8.07 -25.76 -5.07
N PRO A 74 8.07 -24.57 -4.42
CA PRO A 74 8.87 -24.39 -3.22
C PRO A 74 8.42 -25.38 -2.14
N GLU A 75 9.38 -26.09 -1.57
CA GLU A 75 9.14 -26.78 -0.29
C GLU A 75 8.92 -25.68 0.75
N LEU A 76 7.66 -25.39 1.06
CA LEU A 76 7.29 -24.40 2.07
C LEU A 76 7.65 -24.93 3.47
N SER A 77 8.92 -24.97 3.76
CA SER A 77 9.43 -25.13 5.12
C SER A 77 9.35 -23.77 5.80
N PHE A 78 8.25 -23.51 6.47
CA PHE A 78 8.06 -22.28 7.25
C PHE A 78 9.17 -22.04 8.29
N ALA A 79 9.80 -23.10 8.78
CA ALA A 79 10.89 -23.01 9.74
C ALA A 79 12.20 -22.47 9.12
N GLY A 80 12.53 -22.84 7.87
CA GLY A 80 13.75 -22.35 7.19
C GLY A 80 13.62 -20.95 6.62
N MET A 81 12.38 -20.47 6.36
CA MET A 81 12.13 -19.10 5.91
C MET A 81 12.36 -18.06 7.02
N LEU A 82 12.28 -18.48 8.28
CA LEU A 82 12.36 -17.58 9.44
C LEU A 82 13.79 -17.08 9.74
N GLU A 83 14.84 -17.79 9.31
CA GLU A 83 16.21 -17.47 9.74
C GLU A 83 17.03 -16.60 8.77
N SER A 84 16.66 -16.49 7.48
CA SER A 84 17.49 -15.78 6.49
C SER A 84 16.88 -14.51 5.87
N GLU A 85 15.63 -14.17 6.18
CA GLU A 85 14.87 -13.17 5.42
C GLU A 85 14.36 -11.96 6.24
N LEU A 86 14.81 -11.82 7.49
CA LEU A 86 14.34 -10.77 8.39
C LEU A 86 14.50 -9.38 7.76
N LEU A 87 15.68 -9.06 7.24
CA LEU A 87 15.97 -7.78 6.60
C LEU A 87 15.05 -7.54 5.38
N LEU A 88 14.83 -8.58 4.56
CA LEU A 88 13.98 -8.48 3.38
C LEU A 88 12.52 -8.18 3.76
N VAL A 89 11.99 -8.85 4.78
CA VAL A 89 10.62 -8.64 5.27
C VAL A 89 10.44 -7.21 5.79
N TYR A 90 11.38 -6.71 6.58
CA TYR A 90 11.34 -5.33 7.07
C TYR A 90 11.43 -4.33 5.93
N LEU A 91 12.31 -4.56 4.95
CA LEU A 91 12.44 -3.69 3.77
C LEU A 91 11.14 -3.65 2.96
N ILE A 92 10.54 -4.81 2.70
CA ILE A 92 9.26 -4.90 1.99
C ILE A 92 8.15 -4.18 2.76
N ALA A 93 8.07 -4.35 4.08
CA ALA A 93 7.08 -3.68 4.91
C ALA A 93 7.24 -2.14 4.86
N VAL A 94 8.47 -1.66 4.99
CA VAL A 94 8.79 -0.22 4.87
C VAL A 94 8.42 0.30 3.48
N LEU A 95 8.83 -0.37 2.41
CA LEU A 95 8.49 0.02 1.03
C LEU A 95 6.99 0.02 0.81
N PHE A 96 6.26 -0.99 1.30
CA PHE A 96 4.81 -1.07 1.20
C PHE A 96 4.11 0.11 1.89
N LEU A 97 4.57 0.50 3.08
CA LEU A 97 4.01 1.62 3.85
C LEU A 97 4.28 3.00 3.23
N THR A 98 5.20 3.11 2.28
CA THR A 98 5.50 4.36 1.56
C THR A 98 4.52 4.61 0.40
N GLN A 99 4.98 4.55 -0.83
CA GLN A 99 4.23 4.91 -2.03
C GLN A 99 3.02 4.00 -2.30
N PRO A 100 3.11 2.67 -2.22
CA PRO A 100 1.97 1.81 -2.48
C PRO A 100 0.78 2.13 -1.57
N MET A 101 1.06 2.30 -0.26
CA MET A 101 0.01 2.62 0.70
C MET A 101 -0.51 4.05 0.55
N ALA A 102 0.35 5.01 0.18
CA ALA A 102 -0.09 6.37 -0.09
C ALA A 102 -1.07 6.43 -1.27
N ILE A 103 -0.79 5.68 -2.35
CA ILE A 103 -1.68 5.60 -3.52
C ILE A 103 -2.99 4.89 -3.15
N THR A 104 -2.92 3.79 -2.41
CA THR A 104 -4.11 3.05 -1.96
C THR A 104 -5.03 3.94 -1.11
N LEU A 105 -4.47 4.64 -0.11
CA LEU A 105 -5.24 5.57 0.72
C LEU A 105 -5.83 6.71 -0.10
N TYR A 106 -5.08 7.28 -1.05
CA TYR A 106 -5.59 8.31 -1.95
C TYR A 106 -6.83 7.82 -2.73
N VAL A 107 -6.77 6.62 -3.30
CA VAL A 107 -7.89 6.04 -4.06
C VAL A 107 -9.08 5.74 -3.16
N VAL A 108 -8.84 5.14 -1.99
CA VAL A 108 -9.90 4.82 -1.02
C VAL A 108 -10.57 6.09 -0.49
N MET A 109 -9.79 7.13 -0.17
CA MET A 109 -10.29 8.39 0.38
C MET A 109 -10.93 9.33 -0.66
N LYS A 110 -10.77 9.04 -1.95
CA LYS A 110 -11.27 9.88 -3.03
C LYS A 110 -12.74 10.24 -2.93
N PRO A 111 -13.70 9.33 -2.61
CA PRO A 111 -15.11 9.66 -2.51
C PRO A 111 -15.41 10.75 -1.45
N TRP A 112 -14.64 10.79 -0.37
CA TRP A 112 -14.76 11.82 0.67
C TRP A 112 -14.04 13.11 0.29
N SER A 113 -12.90 13.00 -0.39
CA SER A 113 -12.14 14.15 -0.90
C SER A 113 -12.98 14.99 -1.88
N ASP A 114 -13.68 14.33 -2.79
CA ASP A 114 -14.51 15.01 -3.79
C ASP A 114 -15.68 15.81 -3.16
N LEU A 115 -16.11 15.45 -1.94
CA LEU A 115 -17.14 16.19 -1.17
C LEU A 115 -16.60 17.46 -0.48
N ILE A 116 -15.28 17.62 -0.41
CA ILE A 116 -14.59 18.74 0.25
C ILE A 116 -13.96 19.68 -0.78
N SER A 117 -13.83 19.25 -2.03
CA SER A 117 -13.17 19.97 -3.14
C SER A 117 -13.90 21.26 -3.52
N GLY A 118 -13.74 22.29 -2.73
CA GLY A 118 -14.26 23.62 -2.97
C GLY A 118 -13.38 24.74 -2.38
N HIS A 119 -12.36 24.34 -1.62
CA HIS A 119 -11.46 25.27 -0.93
C HIS A 119 -10.03 24.84 -1.18
N SER A 120 -9.41 25.45 -2.17
CA SER A 120 -7.96 25.43 -2.36
C SER A 120 -7.34 26.38 -1.33
N ASP A 121 -7.17 25.89 -0.09
CA ASP A 121 -6.17 26.48 0.76
C ASP A 121 -4.80 26.23 0.11
N GLU A 122 -3.91 27.24 0.16
CA GLU A 122 -2.54 27.20 -0.33
C GLU A 122 -1.67 26.21 0.47
N SER A 123 -2.11 24.94 0.56
CA SER A 123 -1.28 23.90 1.14
C SER A 123 -0.20 23.50 0.17
N LEU A 124 1.02 23.26 0.67
CA LEU A 124 2.12 22.77 -0.14
C LEU A 124 1.66 21.48 -0.86
N GLU A 125 1.79 21.48 -2.19
CA GLU A 125 1.49 20.33 -3.02
C GLU A 125 2.25 19.10 -2.48
N ASN A 126 1.58 17.99 -2.29
CA ASN A 126 2.13 16.75 -1.73
C ASN A 126 2.52 16.74 -0.24
N ALA A 127 2.35 17.83 0.52
CA ALA A 127 2.68 17.84 1.95
C ALA A 127 1.88 16.79 2.73
N GLY A 128 0.59 16.69 2.51
CA GLY A 128 -0.28 15.70 3.17
C GLY A 128 0.16 14.25 2.88
N ARG A 129 0.62 13.97 1.65
CA ARG A 129 1.15 12.66 1.26
C ARG A 129 2.44 12.34 2.02
N SER A 130 3.36 13.28 2.07
CA SER A 130 4.65 13.11 2.77
C SER A 130 4.46 12.93 4.27
N ILE A 131 3.59 13.74 4.89
CA ILE A 131 3.22 13.60 6.30
C ILE A 131 2.64 12.22 6.57
N GLY A 132 1.71 11.74 5.74
CA GLY A 132 1.12 10.42 5.89
C GLY A 132 2.12 9.27 5.77
N ILE A 133 3.13 9.39 4.89
CA ILE A 133 4.22 8.41 4.79
C ILE A 133 5.06 8.40 6.06
N LEU A 134 5.50 9.58 6.53
CA LEU A 134 6.31 9.71 7.76
C LEU A 134 5.58 9.17 8.97
N GLU A 135 4.30 9.47 9.13
CA GLU A 135 3.46 8.96 10.23
C GLU A 135 3.37 7.44 10.22
N ARG A 136 3.15 6.82 9.06
CA ARG A 136 3.09 5.36 8.94
C ARG A 136 4.42 4.70 9.29
N LEU A 137 5.53 5.28 8.83
CA LEU A 137 6.86 4.76 9.16
C LEU A 137 7.17 4.90 10.65
N LEU A 138 6.78 6.00 11.31
CA LEU A 138 6.91 6.18 12.75
C LEU A 138 6.06 5.15 13.51
N VAL A 139 4.78 5.00 13.14
CA VAL A 139 3.89 4.01 13.77
C VAL A 139 4.45 2.59 13.61
N PHE A 140 4.88 2.22 12.41
CA PHE A 140 5.52 0.93 12.16
C PHE A 140 6.74 0.72 13.05
N SER A 141 7.64 1.71 13.12
CA SER A 141 8.83 1.65 13.95
C SER A 141 8.49 1.49 15.44
N PHE A 142 7.50 2.23 15.95
CA PHE A 142 7.08 2.11 17.34
C PHE A 142 6.49 0.73 17.66
N ILE A 143 5.70 0.15 16.75
CA ILE A 143 5.15 -1.19 16.95
C ILE A 143 6.27 -2.24 16.96
N VAL A 144 7.20 -2.16 16.01
CA VAL A 144 8.34 -3.08 15.91
C VAL A 144 9.23 -2.98 17.15
N LEU A 145 9.43 -1.79 17.68
CA LEU A 145 10.19 -1.54 18.92
C LEU A 145 9.37 -1.78 20.19
N GLN A 146 8.13 -2.31 20.09
CA GLN A 146 7.21 -2.56 21.20
C GLN A 146 6.85 -1.30 22.03
N GLN A 147 6.90 -0.12 21.40
CA GLN A 147 6.59 1.18 22.03
C GLN A 147 5.14 1.60 21.72
N TRP A 148 4.18 0.84 22.23
CA TRP A 148 2.75 1.07 21.98
C TRP A 148 2.25 2.42 22.48
N GLU A 149 2.80 2.90 23.61
CA GLU A 149 2.47 4.20 24.19
C GLU A 149 2.85 5.35 23.25
N ALA A 150 3.95 5.20 22.49
CA ALA A 150 4.39 6.21 21.53
C ALA A 150 3.39 6.34 20.35
N VAL A 151 2.74 5.26 19.95
CA VAL A 151 1.67 5.30 18.94
C VAL A 151 0.48 6.10 19.45
N GLY A 152 0.06 5.85 20.71
CA GLY A 152 -1.01 6.60 21.36
C GLY A 152 -0.67 8.10 21.49
N PHE A 153 0.58 8.41 21.87
CA PHE A 153 1.06 9.79 21.98
C PHE A 153 1.07 10.49 20.60
N LEU A 154 1.54 9.82 19.53
CA LEU A 154 1.54 10.38 18.19
C LEU A 154 0.12 10.69 17.69
N LEU A 155 -0.84 9.81 17.98
CA LEU A 155 -2.25 10.01 17.64
C LEU A 155 -2.86 11.19 18.42
N ALA A 156 -2.55 11.28 19.72
CA ALA A 156 -2.99 12.39 20.56
C ALA A 156 -2.39 13.72 20.10
N ALA A 157 -1.08 13.77 19.83
CA ALA A 157 -0.40 14.97 19.35
C ALA A 157 -1.02 15.46 18.02
N LYS A 158 -1.26 14.53 17.06
CA LYS A 158 -1.92 14.87 15.79
C LYS A 158 -3.32 15.45 16.01
N SER A 159 -4.05 14.93 16.99
CA SER A 159 -5.38 15.44 17.33
C SER A 159 -5.32 16.86 17.91
N VAL A 160 -4.35 17.12 18.79
CA VAL A 160 -4.17 18.45 19.43
C VAL A 160 -3.81 19.53 18.42
N PHE A 161 -2.88 19.27 17.52
CA PHE A 161 -2.50 20.24 16.48
C PHE A 161 -3.67 20.70 15.61
N ARG A 162 -4.75 19.94 15.61
CA ARG A 162 -5.94 20.20 14.80
C ARG A 162 -7.02 20.98 15.53
N PHE A 163 -7.00 21.07 16.87
CA PHE A 163 -7.97 21.88 17.64
C PHE A 163 -7.93 23.37 17.26
N GLY A 164 -6.80 23.86 16.71
CA GLY A 164 -6.69 25.23 16.19
C GLY A 164 -7.62 25.54 15.00
N ASP A 165 -7.87 24.56 14.15
CA ASP A 165 -8.59 24.71 12.89
C ASP A 165 -10.13 24.55 13.06
N LEU A 166 -10.59 24.07 14.24
CA LEU A 166 -12.00 23.77 14.52
C LEU A 166 -12.91 25.00 14.73
N ARG A 167 -12.35 26.21 14.70
CA ARG A 167 -13.12 27.45 14.99
C ARG A 167 -14.00 27.94 13.84
N GLU A 168 -13.87 27.38 12.64
CA GLU A 168 -14.69 27.76 11.49
C GLU A 168 -15.71 26.67 11.13
N THR A 169 -16.96 27.06 10.88
CA THR A 169 -18.12 26.18 10.64
C THR A 169 -17.99 25.28 9.39
N GLN A 170 -17.01 25.52 8.53
CA GLN A 170 -16.68 24.68 7.37
C GLN A 170 -15.78 23.48 7.71
N SER A 171 -15.29 23.40 8.92
CA SER A 171 -14.24 22.45 9.35
C SER A 171 -14.74 21.03 9.61
N ARG A 172 -16.06 20.80 9.84
CA ARG A 172 -16.56 19.48 10.25
C ARG A 172 -16.29 18.37 9.23
N LYS A 173 -16.64 18.58 7.95
CA LYS A 173 -16.39 17.60 6.89
C LYS A 173 -14.91 17.34 6.68
N LEU A 174 -14.10 18.39 6.73
CA LEU A 174 -12.65 18.28 6.63
C LEU A 174 -12.08 17.52 7.82
N THR A 175 -12.58 17.78 9.04
CA THR A 175 -12.17 17.04 10.25
C THR A 175 -12.53 15.55 10.15
N GLU A 176 -13.76 15.22 9.73
CA GLU A 176 -14.20 13.83 9.53
C GLU A 176 -13.32 13.13 8.49
N TYR A 177 -13.05 13.77 7.36
CA TYR A 177 -12.17 13.25 6.31
C TYR A 177 -10.78 12.91 6.83
N ILE A 178 -10.16 13.82 7.59
CA ILE A 178 -8.80 13.59 8.08
C ILE A 178 -8.79 12.59 9.24
N LEU A 179 -9.83 12.53 10.07
CA LEU A 179 -9.95 11.48 11.09
C LEU A 179 -10.01 10.10 10.43
N ILE A 180 -10.89 9.92 9.45
CA ILE A 180 -10.99 8.66 8.71
C ILE A 180 -9.65 8.30 8.07
N GLY A 181 -9.02 9.24 7.36
CA GLY A 181 -7.71 9.02 6.73
C GLY A 181 -6.61 8.66 7.73
N THR A 182 -6.60 9.31 8.89
CA THR A 182 -5.64 9.03 9.97
C THR A 182 -5.86 7.64 10.55
N LEU A 183 -7.09 7.29 10.91
CA LEU A 183 -7.42 5.99 11.48
C LEU A 183 -7.11 4.84 10.51
N LEU A 184 -7.43 5.01 9.23
CA LEU A 184 -7.07 4.02 8.19
C LEU A 184 -5.56 3.89 8.04
N SER A 185 -4.85 5.02 7.96
CA SER A 185 -3.40 5.07 7.80
C SER A 185 -2.68 4.40 8.98
N PHE A 186 -3.04 4.78 10.21
CA PHE A 186 -2.45 4.21 11.42
C PHE A 186 -2.84 2.75 11.61
N GLY A 187 -4.12 2.40 11.39
CA GLY A 187 -4.60 1.03 11.49
C GLY A 187 -3.81 0.07 10.60
N ILE A 188 -3.53 0.46 9.35
CA ILE A 188 -2.72 -0.36 8.44
C ILE A 188 -1.27 -0.44 8.90
N ALA A 189 -0.67 0.66 9.36
CA ALA A 189 0.70 0.64 9.86
C ALA A 189 0.84 -0.23 11.12
N ILE A 190 -0.15 -0.20 12.02
CA ILE A 190 -0.23 -1.08 13.19
C ILE A 190 -0.35 -2.54 12.77
N LEU A 191 -1.25 -2.87 11.83
CA LEU A 191 -1.43 -4.24 11.36
C LEU A 191 -0.16 -4.78 10.73
N VAL A 192 0.49 -4.03 9.84
CA VAL A 192 1.74 -4.43 9.21
C VAL A 192 2.85 -4.59 10.25
N GLY A 193 2.99 -3.62 11.17
CA GLY A 193 3.98 -3.69 12.24
C GLY A 193 3.76 -4.87 13.18
N ALA A 194 2.52 -5.14 13.58
CA ALA A 194 2.16 -6.26 14.44
C ALA A 194 2.42 -7.61 13.74
N LEU A 195 2.07 -7.75 12.45
CA LEU A 195 2.35 -8.95 11.67
C LEU A 195 3.87 -9.19 11.58
N VAL A 196 4.62 -8.16 11.18
CA VAL A 196 6.09 -8.28 11.07
C VAL A 196 6.71 -8.60 12.42
N SER A 197 6.34 -7.89 13.47
CA SER A 197 6.89 -8.12 14.82
C SER A 197 6.53 -9.48 15.41
N ASN A 198 5.35 -10.03 15.08
CA ASN A 198 4.91 -11.33 15.58
C ASN A 198 5.61 -12.50 14.87
N PHE A 199 5.80 -12.41 13.55
CA PHE A 199 6.42 -13.49 12.77
C PHE A 199 7.94 -13.36 12.64
N TYR A 200 8.48 -12.14 12.76
CA TYR A 200 9.89 -11.80 12.61
C TYR A 200 10.34 -10.84 13.72
N PRO A 201 10.36 -11.28 15.00
CA PRO A 201 10.73 -10.40 16.10
C PRO A 201 12.19 -9.96 15.97
N LEU A 202 12.45 -8.68 16.30
CA LEU A 202 13.81 -8.21 16.54
C LEU A 202 14.25 -8.78 17.91
N SER A 203 15.11 -9.79 17.89
CA SER A 203 15.66 -10.42 19.09
C SER A 203 16.57 -9.47 19.87
#